data_ecfb79e576b0ed1ab236190734e7f377
#
_entry.id   ecfb79e576b0ed1ab236190734e7f377
#
_cell.length_a   1.000
_cell.length_b   1.000
_cell.length_c   1.000
_cell.angle_alpha   90.00
_cell.angle_beta   90.00
_cell.angle_gamma   90.00
#
_symmetry.space_group_name_H-M   'P 1'
#
loop_
_entity.id
_entity.type
_entity.pdbx_description
1 polymer ?
#
loop_
_entity_poly.entity_id
_entity_poly.type
_entity_poly.pdbx_seq_one_letter_code
_entity_poly.pdbx_strand_id
1 'polypeptide(L)'
;MTQGVTPISDDERRGRMDKARRLMAENKIDALYLEAGSSLFYYTGITWGRSERMFAMVLPREGEPAYVTPGFEEERAREQIRFGDDIRRWEEEESPYRVVAGIFKDRGIRTGRIGIEESVRFFLFDGVRKEAPALEYVDATAVTAGCRMIKSPAEIALMQRANDVTIEAFKATVAGLREGMTPAEFRADCAAAHQALGFSGGVMVNFGKYSAFPHGSTLPQKLQKGDIVLMDAGCGVEGYRSDITRTLVFGEPSDRQREIWNIERKAQDAAFAAAQVGATCESVDAAARKVITDAGFGPDYRVPGLPHRTGHGIGLDGHEWTNLVRGNTTKLAPGMCFSDEPMLTIYGEFGVRLEDCMYITEDGPRMFTKQSPSIEQPFG
;
A
#
# COMPACT_ATOMS: atom_id res chain seq x y z
N MET A 1 -15.05 -14.07 9.21
CA MET A 1 -15.23 -12.92 8.29
C MET A 1 -14.89 -13.26 6.82
N THR A 2 -14.55 -14.49 6.49
CA THR A 2 -14.21 -14.93 5.11
C THR A 2 -15.43 -15.06 4.19
N GLN A 3 -16.64 -15.24 4.72
CA GLN A 3 -17.86 -15.39 3.91
C GLN A 3 -18.15 -14.12 3.11
N GLY A 4 -18.46 -14.27 1.81
CA GLY A 4 -18.78 -13.16 0.89
C GLY A 4 -17.58 -12.45 0.29
N VAL A 5 -16.34 -12.92 0.54
CA VAL A 5 -15.16 -12.45 -0.16
C VAL A 5 -15.16 -13.01 -1.58
N THR A 6 -15.12 -12.13 -2.58
CA THR A 6 -15.11 -12.51 -4.00
C THR A 6 -13.80 -12.03 -4.63
N PRO A 7 -12.95 -12.94 -5.11
CA PRO A 7 -11.73 -12.56 -5.83
C PRO A 7 -12.02 -11.75 -7.10
N ILE A 8 -11.01 -10.98 -7.55
CA ILE A 8 -11.08 -10.26 -8.82
C ILE A 8 -11.25 -11.25 -9.98
N SER A 9 -12.25 -11.02 -10.82
CA SER A 9 -12.58 -11.89 -11.95
C SER A 9 -11.55 -11.82 -13.08
N ASP A 10 -11.52 -12.86 -13.91
CA ASP A 10 -10.66 -12.88 -15.09
C ASP A 10 -11.07 -11.82 -16.13
N ASP A 11 -12.36 -11.52 -16.24
CA ASP A 11 -12.85 -10.46 -17.13
C ASP A 11 -12.35 -9.08 -16.67
N GLU A 12 -12.36 -8.82 -15.38
CA GLU A 12 -11.77 -7.58 -14.85
C GLU A 12 -10.27 -7.52 -15.10
N ARG A 13 -9.53 -8.62 -14.94
CA ARG A 13 -8.09 -8.67 -15.23
C ARG A 13 -7.80 -8.42 -16.72
N ARG A 14 -8.63 -8.94 -17.65
CA ARG A 14 -8.55 -8.60 -19.09
C ARG A 14 -8.76 -7.11 -19.31
N GLY A 15 -9.78 -6.52 -18.70
CA GLY A 15 -10.05 -5.08 -18.77
C GLY A 15 -8.90 -4.21 -18.24
N ARG A 16 -8.18 -4.70 -17.20
CA ARG A 16 -6.97 -4.04 -16.66
C ARG A 16 -5.82 -4.06 -17.67
N MET A 17 -5.58 -5.19 -18.34
CA MET A 17 -4.57 -5.28 -19.41
C MET A 17 -4.94 -4.38 -20.59
N ASP A 18 -6.22 -4.30 -20.96
CA ASP A 18 -6.68 -3.38 -22.02
C ASP A 18 -6.51 -1.92 -21.64
N LYS A 19 -6.74 -1.57 -20.36
CA LYS A 19 -6.41 -0.23 -19.84
C LYS A 19 -4.91 0.04 -19.92
N ALA A 20 -4.08 -0.92 -19.54
CA ALA A 20 -2.62 -0.79 -19.66
C ALA A 20 -2.19 -0.55 -21.11
N ARG A 21 -2.74 -1.29 -22.06
CA ARG A 21 -2.46 -1.11 -23.50
C ARG A 21 -2.82 0.28 -24.01
N ARG A 22 -3.95 0.84 -23.58
CA ARG A 22 -4.32 2.24 -23.92
C ARG A 22 -3.30 3.22 -23.36
N LEU A 23 -2.94 3.10 -22.10
CA LEU A 23 -1.93 3.96 -21.47
C LEU A 23 -0.54 3.79 -22.10
N MET A 24 -0.18 2.55 -22.50
CA MET A 24 1.05 2.31 -23.26
C MET A 24 1.04 3.05 -24.61
N ALA A 25 -0.08 3.05 -25.34
CA ALA A 25 -0.20 3.77 -26.60
C ALA A 25 -0.04 5.28 -26.40
N GLU A 26 -0.68 5.86 -25.38
CA GLU A 26 -0.57 7.27 -25.02
C GLU A 26 0.87 7.67 -24.65
N ASN A 27 1.62 6.78 -24.00
CA ASN A 27 3.00 6.99 -23.55
C ASN A 27 4.05 6.46 -24.55
N LYS A 28 3.63 5.98 -25.73
CA LYS A 28 4.51 5.42 -26.77
C LYS A 28 5.38 4.27 -26.26
N ILE A 29 4.79 3.38 -25.48
CA ILE A 29 5.42 2.16 -24.95
C ILE A 29 4.94 0.98 -25.78
N ASP A 30 5.85 0.12 -26.23
CA ASP A 30 5.54 -1.01 -27.10
C ASP A 30 5.31 -2.31 -26.32
N ALA A 31 5.95 -2.46 -25.18
CA ALA A 31 5.69 -3.54 -24.23
C ALA A 31 6.01 -3.12 -22.79
N LEU A 32 5.34 -3.74 -21.82
CA LEU A 32 5.72 -3.67 -20.39
C LEU A 32 6.54 -4.90 -20.03
N TYR A 33 7.60 -4.70 -19.27
CA TYR A 33 8.30 -5.75 -18.55
C TYR A 33 7.89 -5.68 -17.06
N LEU A 34 7.31 -6.76 -16.58
CA LEU A 34 6.81 -6.87 -15.20
C LEU A 34 7.51 -8.05 -14.52
N GLU A 35 8.10 -7.78 -13.35
CA GLU A 35 8.64 -8.80 -12.47
C GLU A 35 7.53 -9.40 -11.59
N ALA A 36 7.81 -10.53 -10.93
CA ALA A 36 6.97 -11.07 -9.86
C ALA A 36 6.71 -9.99 -8.80
N GLY A 37 5.44 -9.74 -8.50
CA GLY A 37 5.03 -8.68 -7.56
C GLY A 37 3.60 -8.23 -7.78
N SER A 38 3.26 -7.09 -7.19
CA SER A 38 1.88 -6.59 -7.13
C SER A 38 1.30 -6.24 -8.49
N SER A 39 2.10 -5.69 -9.43
CA SER A 39 1.60 -5.38 -10.77
C SER A 39 1.37 -6.65 -11.60
N LEU A 40 2.25 -7.65 -11.50
CA LEU A 40 2.00 -8.95 -12.11
C LEU A 40 0.70 -9.56 -11.57
N PHE A 41 0.53 -9.57 -10.24
CA PHE A 41 -0.71 -10.04 -9.59
C PHE A 41 -1.93 -9.23 -10.03
N TYR A 42 -1.82 -7.92 -10.14
CA TYR A 42 -2.90 -7.02 -10.57
C TYR A 42 -3.47 -7.43 -11.93
N TYR A 43 -2.60 -7.68 -12.90
CA TYR A 43 -3.01 -8.04 -14.25
C TYR A 43 -3.42 -9.50 -14.40
N THR A 44 -2.78 -10.42 -13.68
CA THR A 44 -2.89 -11.86 -13.97
C THR A 44 -3.48 -12.70 -12.84
N GLY A 45 -3.39 -12.25 -11.60
CA GLY A 45 -3.69 -13.03 -10.41
C GLY A 45 -2.58 -14.02 -10.01
N ILE A 46 -1.46 -14.03 -10.72
CA ILE A 46 -0.34 -14.92 -10.41
C ILE A 46 0.31 -14.47 -9.10
N THR A 47 0.40 -15.38 -8.15
CA THR A 47 1.12 -15.20 -6.88
C THR A 47 2.48 -15.88 -7.00
N TRP A 48 3.53 -15.07 -7.13
CA TRP A 48 4.89 -15.56 -7.29
C TRP A 48 5.86 -14.82 -6.37
N GLY A 49 6.63 -15.58 -5.59
CA GLY A 49 7.64 -15.03 -4.68
C GLY A 49 8.87 -14.50 -5.44
N ARG A 50 9.38 -13.36 -5.01
CA ARG A 50 10.65 -12.83 -5.54
C ARG A 50 11.82 -13.64 -5.01
N SER A 51 12.68 -14.11 -5.90
CA SER A 51 13.98 -14.72 -5.60
C SER A 51 15.03 -14.17 -6.56
N GLU A 52 16.26 -14.69 -6.54
CA GLU A 52 17.27 -14.36 -7.56
C GLU A 52 16.89 -14.90 -8.96
N ARG A 53 16.01 -15.90 -8.99
CA ARG A 53 15.52 -16.47 -10.26
C ARG A 53 14.42 -15.61 -10.86
N MET A 54 14.54 -15.37 -12.15
CA MET A 54 13.56 -14.56 -12.87
C MET A 54 12.26 -15.35 -13.09
N PHE A 55 11.15 -14.78 -12.60
CA PHE A 55 9.82 -15.00 -13.16
C PHE A 55 9.30 -13.64 -13.62
N ALA A 56 8.90 -13.52 -14.87
CA ALA A 56 8.51 -12.25 -15.46
C ALA A 56 7.38 -12.41 -16.48
N MET A 57 6.65 -11.33 -16.70
CA MET A 57 5.68 -11.18 -17.79
C MET A 57 6.10 -10.04 -18.71
N VAL A 58 6.03 -10.28 -20.01
CA VAL A 58 6.05 -9.25 -21.03
C VAL A 58 4.62 -9.07 -21.54
N LEU A 59 4.05 -7.89 -21.28
CA LEU A 59 2.75 -7.50 -21.81
C LEU A 59 2.97 -6.60 -23.03
N PRO A 60 2.78 -7.10 -24.28
CA PRO A 60 2.90 -6.28 -25.46
C PRO A 60 1.70 -5.35 -25.62
N ARG A 61 1.89 -4.24 -26.34
CA ARG A 61 0.79 -3.33 -26.69
C ARG A 61 -0.28 -4.04 -27.53
N GLU A 62 0.10 -5.01 -28.34
CA GLU A 62 -0.80 -5.83 -29.15
C GLU A 62 -0.48 -7.32 -28.95
N GLY A 63 -1.51 -8.15 -28.90
CA GLY A 63 -1.39 -9.60 -28.70
C GLY A 63 -1.39 -10.03 -27.23
N GLU A 64 -1.22 -11.33 -27.00
CA GLU A 64 -1.28 -11.93 -25.66
C GLU A 64 0.04 -11.74 -24.89
N PRO A 65 -0.01 -11.72 -23.55
CA PRO A 65 1.20 -11.69 -22.74
C PRO A 65 2.07 -12.92 -22.95
N ALA A 66 3.36 -12.77 -22.71
CA ALA A 66 4.33 -13.86 -22.69
C ALA A 66 5.01 -13.92 -21.32
N TYR A 67 5.40 -15.11 -20.90
CA TYR A 67 5.98 -15.36 -19.58
C TYR A 67 7.35 -15.99 -19.69
N VAL A 68 8.22 -15.68 -18.71
CA VAL A 68 9.53 -16.30 -18.55
C VAL A 68 9.60 -16.93 -17.18
N THR A 69 9.94 -18.21 -17.12
CA THR A 69 9.98 -18.98 -15.86
C THR A 69 11.23 -19.89 -15.82
N PRO A 70 11.78 -20.20 -14.63
CA PRO A 70 12.75 -21.27 -14.49
C PRO A 70 12.17 -22.60 -15.00
N GLY A 71 12.96 -23.42 -15.67
CA GLY A 71 12.50 -24.68 -16.27
C GLY A 71 11.88 -25.63 -15.24
N PHE A 72 12.48 -25.75 -14.07
CA PHE A 72 11.96 -26.62 -13.02
C PHE A 72 10.67 -26.10 -12.35
N GLU A 73 10.27 -24.85 -12.59
CA GLU A 73 9.03 -24.22 -12.09
C GLU A 73 7.94 -24.11 -13.20
N GLU A 74 8.19 -24.63 -14.42
CA GLU A 74 7.28 -24.47 -15.54
C GLU A 74 5.88 -25.00 -15.25
N GLU A 75 5.76 -26.21 -14.68
CA GLU A 75 4.45 -26.79 -14.35
C GLU A 75 3.69 -25.94 -13.34
N ARG A 76 4.36 -25.43 -12.30
CA ARG A 76 3.77 -24.50 -11.33
C ARG A 76 3.33 -23.18 -11.98
N ALA A 77 4.09 -22.68 -12.95
CA ALA A 77 3.71 -21.49 -13.71
C ALA A 77 2.44 -21.75 -14.51
N ARG A 78 2.34 -22.90 -15.19
CA ARG A 78 1.16 -23.31 -15.95
C ARG A 78 -0.10 -23.44 -15.12
N GLU A 79 0.00 -23.86 -13.86
CA GLU A 79 -1.14 -23.90 -12.92
C GLU A 79 -1.74 -22.52 -12.66
N GLN A 80 -0.93 -21.44 -12.72
CA GLN A 80 -1.35 -20.09 -12.38
C GLN A 80 -1.63 -19.19 -13.61
N ILE A 81 -1.00 -19.47 -14.76
CA ILE A 81 -1.15 -18.65 -15.97
C ILE A 81 -2.51 -18.94 -16.61
N ARG A 82 -3.34 -17.89 -16.72
CA ARG A 82 -4.69 -17.95 -17.29
C ARG A 82 -4.86 -17.08 -18.54
N PHE A 83 -3.86 -16.27 -18.87
CA PHE A 83 -3.88 -15.33 -19.98
C PHE A 83 -2.64 -15.55 -20.84
N GLY A 84 -2.84 -15.89 -22.13
CA GLY A 84 -1.75 -16.25 -23.02
C GLY A 84 -1.19 -17.64 -22.77
N ASP A 85 -0.49 -18.16 -23.76
CA ASP A 85 0.10 -19.51 -23.80
C ASP A 85 1.60 -19.52 -24.13
N ASP A 86 2.18 -18.33 -24.40
CA ASP A 86 3.63 -18.17 -24.68
C ASP A 86 4.41 -18.20 -23.35
N ILE A 87 4.73 -19.40 -22.88
CA ILE A 87 5.50 -19.63 -21.65
C ILE A 87 6.87 -20.14 -22.05
N ARG A 88 7.91 -19.36 -21.78
CA ARG A 88 9.30 -19.65 -22.11
C ARG A 88 10.09 -19.95 -20.87
N ARG A 89 10.80 -21.07 -20.90
CA ARG A 89 11.65 -21.50 -19.81
C ARG A 89 13.10 -21.18 -20.07
N TRP A 90 13.88 -21.15 -19.00
CA TRP A 90 15.33 -21.08 -18.99
C TRP A 90 15.89 -22.09 -17.98
N GLU A 91 16.99 -22.71 -18.31
CA GLU A 91 17.70 -23.65 -17.41
C GLU A 91 18.76 -22.91 -16.60
N GLU A 92 19.24 -23.48 -15.48
CA GLU A 92 20.12 -22.81 -14.51
C GLU A 92 21.42 -22.26 -15.12
N GLU A 93 21.93 -22.86 -16.21
CA GLU A 93 23.10 -22.39 -16.96
C GLU A 93 22.77 -21.39 -18.06
N GLU A 94 21.48 -21.09 -18.32
CA GLU A 94 21.05 -20.19 -19.38
C GLU A 94 20.80 -18.77 -18.88
N SER A 95 20.80 -17.82 -19.81
CA SER A 95 20.44 -16.42 -19.54
C SER A 95 18.93 -16.21 -19.64
N PRO A 96 18.21 -16.00 -18.55
CA PRO A 96 16.78 -15.63 -18.59
C PRO A 96 16.56 -14.31 -19.33
N TYR A 97 17.54 -13.43 -19.32
CA TYR A 97 17.49 -12.14 -20.00
C TYR A 97 17.45 -12.29 -21.51
N ARG A 98 18.16 -13.30 -22.07
CA ARG A 98 18.12 -13.64 -23.47
C ARG A 98 16.75 -14.17 -23.90
N VAL A 99 16.07 -14.89 -23.01
CA VAL A 99 14.71 -15.36 -23.24
C VAL A 99 13.74 -14.19 -23.36
N VAL A 100 13.84 -13.19 -22.45
CA VAL A 100 13.05 -11.93 -22.54
C VAL A 100 13.34 -11.18 -23.84
N ALA A 101 14.61 -11.00 -24.20
CA ALA A 101 15.01 -10.35 -25.45
C ALA A 101 14.46 -11.10 -26.69
N GLY A 102 14.40 -12.43 -26.61
CA GLY A 102 13.76 -13.28 -27.62
C GLY A 102 12.27 -12.98 -27.78
N ILE A 103 11.54 -12.77 -26.69
CA ILE A 103 10.11 -12.37 -26.73
C ILE A 103 9.96 -11.05 -27.48
N PHE A 104 10.75 -10.02 -27.16
CA PHE A 104 10.68 -8.74 -27.86
C PHE A 104 10.90 -8.91 -29.37
N LYS A 105 11.94 -9.66 -29.74
CA LYS A 105 12.28 -9.94 -31.16
C LYS A 105 11.14 -10.65 -31.89
N ASP A 106 10.56 -11.69 -31.30
CA ASP A 106 9.50 -12.51 -31.92
C ASP A 106 8.18 -11.74 -32.02
N ARG A 107 7.94 -10.78 -31.14
CA ARG A 107 6.82 -9.81 -31.21
C ARG A 107 7.10 -8.64 -32.15
N GLY A 108 8.20 -8.66 -32.88
CA GLY A 108 8.58 -7.61 -33.84
C GLY A 108 9.14 -6.35 -33.22
N ILE A 109 9.34 -6.32 -31.90
CA ILE A 109 9.88 -5.16 -31.17
C ILE A 109 11.41 -5.23 -31.22
N ARG A 110 12.00 -4.77 -32.32
CA ARG A 110 13.46 -4.76 -32.54
C ARG A 110 14.12 -3.42 -32.17
N THR A 111 13.35 -2.37 -32.29
CA THR A 111 13.60 -1.01 -31.84
C THR A 111 12.29 -0.50 -31.24
N GLY A 112 12.33 0.40 -30.28
CA GLY A 112 11.11 0.89 -29.62
C GLY A 112 11.30 1.03 -28.11
N ARG A 113 10.22 1.29 -27.41
CA ARG A 113 10.22 1.64 -25.98
C ARG A 113 9.63 0.52 -25.13
N ILE A 114 10.42 0.05 -24.19
CA ILE A 114 9.98 -0.93 -23.19
C ILE A 114 9.77 -0.21 -21.87
N GLY A 115 8.54 -0.27 -21.36
CA GLY A 115 8.20 0.22 -20.03
C GLY A 115 8.68 -0.76 -18.96
N ILE A 116 9.50 -0.28 -18.05
CA ILE A 116 9.98 -1.03 -16.90
C ILE A 116 9.17 -0.59 -15.68
N GLU A 117 8.52 -1.53 -15.00
CA GLU A 117 7.83 -1.26 -13.75
C GLU A 117 8.82 -0.70 -12.71
N GLU A 118 8.38 0.28 -11.93
CA GLU A 118 9.19 0.99 -10.94
C GLU A 118 9.79 0.09 -9.85
N SER A 119 9.20 -1.06 -9.60
CA SER A 119 9.66 -2.02 -8.58
C SER A 119 10.59 -3.11 -9.11
N VAL A 120 10.89 -3.13 -10.39
CA VAL A 120 11.81 -4.11 -11.01
C VAL A 120 13.21 -3.93 -10.46
N ARG A 121 13.79 -5.02 -9.96
CA ARG A 121 15.15 -5.03 -9.40
C ARG A 121 16.18 -4.72 -10.49
N PHE A 122 17.14 -3.86 -10.14
CA PHE A 122 18.15 -3.36 -11.09
C PHE A 122 18.87 -4.47 -11.87
N PHE A 123 19.25 -5.56 -11.22
CA PHE A 123 20.01 -6.63 -11.90
C PHE A 123 19.19 -7.33 -13.00
N LEU A 124 17.87 -7.44 -12.84
CA LEU A 124 16.98 -7.99 -13.84
C LEU A 124 16.86 -7.03 -15.04
N PHE A 125 16.62 -5.75 -14.76
CA PHE A 125 16.58 -4.71 -15.78
C PHE A 125 17.91 -4.62 -16.55
N ASP A 126 19.05 -4.56 -15.85
CA ASP A 126 20.38 -4.43 -16.47
C ASP A 126 20.71 -5.66 -17.35
N GLY A 127 20.30 -6.87 -16.90
CA GLY A 127 20.43 -8.08 -17.69
C GLY A 127 19.64 -8.03 -18.99
N VAL A 128 18.36 -7.65 -18.93
CA VAL A 128 17.51 -7.50 -20.13
C VAL A 128 18.06 -6.44 -21.07
N ARG A 129 18.47 -5.28 -20.55
CA ARG A 129 19.05 -4.17 -21.32
C ARG A 129 20.31 -4.58 -22.08
N LYS A 130 21.16 -5.41 -21.48
CA LYS A 130 22.38 -5.91 -22.13
C LYS A 130 22.10 -6.87 -23.29
N GLU A 131 21.05 -7.69 -23.18
CA GLU A 131 20.65 -8.63 -24.24
C GLU A 131 19.85 -7.96 -25.38
N ALA A 132 19.21 -6.82 -25.14
CA ALA A 132 18.45 -6.06 -26.12
C ALA A 132 18.84 -4.56 -26.13
N PRO A 133 20.10 -4.22 -26.45
CA PRO A 133 20.63 -2.86 -26.31
C PRO A 133 20.09 -1.85 -27.33
N ALA A 134 19.40 -2.31 -28.39
CA ALA A 134 18.78 -1.44 -29.40
C ALA A 134 17.42 -0.86 -28.95
N LEU A 135 16.88 -1.31 -27.81
CA LEU A 135 15.63 -0.83 -27.24
C LEU A 135 15.85 0.36 -26.31
N GLU A 136 14.91 1.28 -26.30
CA GLU A 136 14.82 2.33 -25.28
C GLU A 136 14.05 1.80 -24.08
N TYR A 137 14.59 1.99 -22.88
CA TYR A 137 13.93 1.57 -21.65
C TYR A 137 13.45 2.79 -20.88
N VAL A 138 12.19 2.79 -20.49
CA VAL A 138 11.53 3.93 -19.85
C VAL A 138 10.78 3.50 -18.59
N ASP A 139 10.59 4.43 -17.68
CA ASP A 139 9.74 4.24 -16.52
C ASP A 139 8.28 3.99 -16.95
N ALA A 140 7.68 2.91 -16.44
CA ALA A 140 6.30 2.52 -16.73
C ALA A 140 5.28 3.07 -15.73
N THR A 141 5.67 3.88 -14.76
CA THR A 141 4.77 4.40 -13.69
C THR A 141 3.50 5.03 -14.26
N ALA A 142 3.58 5.74 -15.40
CA ALA A 142 2.39 6.30 -16.06
C ALA A 142 1.36 5.22 -16.46
N VAL A 143 1.79 3.97 -16.68
CA VAL A 143 0.94 2.84 -17.02
C VAL A 143 0.57 2.03 -15.77
N THR A 144 1.56 1.57 -15.02
CA THR A 144 1.37 0.69 -13.86
C THR A 144 0.61 1.39 -12.74
N ALA A 145 1.08 2.55 -12.30
CA ALA A 145 0.38 3.38 -11.32
C ALA A 145 -0.93 3.96 -11.90
N GLY A 146 -0.93 4.38 -13.17
CA GLY A 146 -2.14 4.86 -13.86
C GLY A 146 -3.26 3.81 -13.90
N CYS A 147 -2.92 2.51 -13.94
CA CYS A 147 -3.89 1.43 -13.82
C CYS A 147 -4.37 1.24 -12.37
N ARG A 148 -3.43 1.12 -11.42
CA ARG A 148 -3.68 0.72 -10.03
C ARG A 148 -4.24 1.83 -9.16
N MET A 149 -3.96 3.10 -9.50
CA MET A 149 -4.36 4.26 -8.70
C MET A 149 -5.89 4.40 -8.58
N ILE A 150 -6.64 4.03 -9.62
CA ILE A 150 -8.10 4.07 -9.64
C ILE A 150 -8.65 2.66 -9.38
N LYS A 151 -9.19 2.44 -8.20
CA LYS A 151 -9.75 1.16 -7.77
C LYS A 151 -11.15 0.95 -8.35
N SER A 152 -11.42 -0.28 -8.76
CA SER A 152 -12.76 -0.73 -9.15
C SER A 152 -13.64 -0.93 -7.90
N PRO A 153 -14.98 -1.03 -8.07
CA PRO A 153 -15.86 -1.41 -6.97
C PRO A 153 -15.51 -2.75 -6.31
N ALA A 154 -14.99 -3.72 -7.08
CA ALA A 154 -14.56 -5.00 -6.56
C ALA A 154 -13.31 -4.87 -5.68
N GLU A 155 -12.33 -4.05 -6.10
CA GLU A 155 -11.14 -3.73 -5.30
C GLU A 155 -11.52 -3.02 -4.01
N ILE A 156 -12.40 -2.03 -4.07
CA ILE A 156 -12.91 -1.30 -2.89
C ILE A 156 -13.62 -2.26 -1.92
N ALA A 157 -14.39 -3.23 -2.41
CA ALA A 157 -15.06 -4.23 -1.56
C ALA A 157 -14.06 -5.12 -0.81
N LEU A 158 -12.95 -5.51 -1.44
CA LEU A 158 -11.86 -6.26 -0.81
C LEU A 158 -11.13 -5.42 0.24
N MET A 159 -10.86 -4.15 -0.08
CA MET A 159 -10.27 -3.20 0.88
C MET A 159 -11.21 -2.94 2.07
N GLN A 160 -12.53 -2.80 1.83
CA GLN A 160 -13.51 -2.69 2.92
C GLN A 160 -13.41 -3.88 3.86
N ARG A 161 -13.37 -5.10 3.32
CA ARG A 161 -13.22 -6.30 4.13
C ARG A 161 -11.91 -6.31 4.93
N ALA A 162 -10.80 -5.89 4.34
CA ALA A 162 -9.51 -5.80 5.03
C ALA A 162 -9.57 -4.81 6.21
N ASN A 163 -10.20 -3.65 6.01
CA ASN A 163 -10.39 -2.65 7.05
C ASN A 163 -11.31 -3.15 8.18
N ASP A 164 -12.43 -3.80 7.85
CA ASP A 164 -13.34 -4.39 8.85
C ASP A 164 -12.62 -5.44 9.71
N VAL A 165 -11.81 -6.30 9.09
CA VAL A 165 -11.03 -7.34 9.80
C VAL A 165 -10.02 -6.70 10.75
N THR A 166 -9.31 -5.67 10.33
CA THR A 166 -8.30 -4.98 11.16
C THR A 166 -8.94 -4.33 12.38
N ILE A 167 -10.09 -3.67 12.22
CA ILE A 167 -10.81 -3.08 13.37
C ILE A 167 -11.25 -4.15 14.36
N GLU A 168 -11.80 -5.27 13.91
CA GLU A 168 -12.22 -6.36 14.82
C GLU A 168 -11.02 -7.02 15.50
N ALA A 169 -9.89 -7.20 14.80
CA ALA A 169 -8.65 -7.68 15.40
C ALA A 169 -8.11 -6.69 16.46
N PHE A 170 -8.17 -5.40 16.19
CA PHE A 170 -7.78 -4.37 17.17
C PHE A 170 -8.63 -4.41 18.44
N LYS A 171 -9.97 -4.48 18.31
CA LYS A 171 -10.87 -4.59 19.45
C LYS A 171 -10.51 -5.78 20.36
N ALA A 172 -10.26 -6.94 19.75
CA ALA A 172 -9.87 -8.14 20.48
C ALA A 172 -8.51 -7.99 21.16
N THR A 173 -7.53 -7.39 20.47
CA THR A 173 -6.16 -7.21 21.00
C THR A 173 -6.15 -6.20 22.16
N VAL A 174 -6.85 -5.08 22.00
CA VAL A 174 -6.93 -4.03 23.06
C VAL A 174 -7.60 -4.54 24.31
N ALA A 175 -8.60 -5.42 24.20
CA ALA A 175 -9.23 -6.05 25.36
C ALA A 175 -8.25 -6.91 26.20
N GLY A 176 -7.13 -7.35 25.61
CA GLY A 176 -6.07 -8.11 26.28
C GLY A 176 -4.93 -7.27 26.86
N LEU A 177 -5.00 -5.93 26.80
CA LEU A 177 -3.95 -5.06 27.35
C LEU A 177 -3.76 -5.28 28.86
N ARG A 178 -2.51 -5.38 29.28
CA ARG A 178 -2.11 -5.60 30.68
C ARG A 178 -0.80 -4.89 31.00
N GLU A 179 -0.66 -4.46 32.24
CA GLU A 179 0.58 -3.84 32.71
C GLU A 179 1.77 -4.78 32.55
N GLY A 180 2.90 -4.25 32.12
CA GLY A 180 4.13 -5.01 31.83
C GLY A 180 4.16 -5.71 30.46
N MET A 181 3.08 -5.66 29.69
CA MET A 181 3.01 -6.21 28.32
C MET A 181 4.10 -5.63 27.44
N THR A 182 4.72 -6.47 26.63
CA THR A 182 5.73 -6.08 25.65
C THR A 182 5.14 -5.88 24.25
N PRO A 183 5.78 -5.11 23.36
CA PRO A 183 5.34 -5.03 21.95
C PRO A 183 5.34 -6.38 21.23
N ALA A 184 6.18 -7.31 21.63
CA ALA A 184 6.22 -8.67 21.05
C ALA A 184 4.95 -9.46 21.41
N GLU A 185 4.53 -9.42 22.69
CA GLU A 185 3.27 -10.04 23.13
C GLU A 185 2.07 -9.41 22.46
N PHE A 186 2.00 -8.08 22.38
CA PHE A 186 0.91 -7.39 21.67
C PHE A 186 0.83 -7.80 20.20
N ARG A 187 1.97 -7.88 19.49
CA ARG A 187 2.01 -8.36 18.09
C ARG A 187 1.51 -9.79 17.95
N ALA A 188 1.88 -10.68 18.89
CA ALA A 188 1.41 -12.07 18.87
C ALA A 188 -0.12 -12.15 19.07
N ASP A 189 -0.65 -11.39 20.04
CA ASP A 189 -2.09 -11.33 20.31
C ASP A 189 -2.86 -10.78 19.10
N CYS A 190 -2.34 -9.73 18.44
CA CYS A 190 -2.94 -9.16 17.25
C CYS A 190 -2.91 -10.13 16.04
N ALA A 191 -1.81 -10.82 15.83
CA ALA A 191 -1.71 -11.84 14.78
C ALA A 191 -2.69 -12.99 15.02
N ALA A 192 -2.83 -13.45 16.29
CA ALA A 192 -3.81 -14.48 16.67
C ALA A 192 -5.26 -14.00 16.45
N ALA A 193 -5.55 -12.73 16.74
CA ALA A 193 -6.87 -12.15 16.47
C ALA A 193 -7.20 -12.14 14.98
N HIS A 194 -6.28 -11.72 14.12
CA HIS A 194 -6.46 -11.80 12.66
C HIS A 194 -6.67 -13.24 12.18
N GLN A 195 -5.89 -14.19 12.69
CA GLN A 195 -6.03 -15.61 12.36
C GLN A 195 -7.42 -16.16 12.75
N ALA A 196 -7.92 -15.79 13.92
CA ALA A 196 -9.26 -16.19 14.38
C ALA A 196 -10.37 -15.65 13.47
N LEU A 197 -10.14 -14.53 12.80
CA LEU A 197 -11.06 -13.94 11.81
C LEU A 197 -10.90 -14.56 10.41
N GLY A 198 -9.89 -15.43 10.20
CA GLY A 198 -9.60 -16.14 8.96
C GLY A 198 -8.63 -15.44 8.01
N PHE A 199 -7.86 -14.48 8.50
CA PHE A 199 -6.91 -13.70 7.69
C PHE A 199 -5.54 -13.58 8.37
N SER A 200 -4.53 -13.17 7.60
CA SER A 200 -3.21 -12.82 8.14
C SER A 200 -3.08 -11.31 8.23
N GLY A 201 -2.67 -10.83 9.39
CA GLY A 201 -2.41 -9.42 9.62
C GLY A 201 -1.26 -9.23 10.60
N GLY A 202 -0.78 -8.00 10.70
CA GLY A 202 0.30 -7.61 11.59
C GLY A 202 0.11 -6.22 12.16
N VAL A 203 0.87 -5.90 13.21
CA VAL A 203 0.84 -4.60 13.88
C VAL A 203 2.23 -4.13 14.26
N MET A 204 2.51 -2.86 14.02
CA MET A 204 3.54 -2.10 14.71
C MET A 204 2.90 -1.48 15.96
N VAL A 205 3.53 -1.60 17.12
CA VAL A 205 3.02 -1.02 18.36
C VAL A 205 4.15 -0.40 19.17
N ASN A 206 3.86 0.78 19.76
CA ASN A 206 4.77 1.51 20.64
C ASN A 206 4.04 2.01 21.88
N PHE A 207 4.74 1.97 23.01
CA PHE A 207 4.22 2.38 24.31
C PHE A 207 4.90 3.65 24.84
N GLY A 208 4.14 4.51 25.52
CA GLY A 208 4.61 5.72 26.18
C GLY A 208 5.40 6.63 25.23
N LYS A 209 6.59 7.05 25.64
CA LYS A 209 7.45 7.95 24.86
C LYS A 209 7.91 7.39 23.50
N TYR A 210 7.88 6.08 23.34
CA TYR A 210 8.26 5.43 22.06
C TYR A 210 7.19 5.59 20.99
N SER A 211 5.97 5.98 21.34
CA SER A 211 4.93 6.33 20.36
C SER A 211 5.31 7.57 19.51
N ALA A 212 6.28 8.38 19.95
CA ALA A 212 6.81 9.49 19.16
C ALA A 212 7.64 9.05 17.94
N PHE A 213 7.96 7.76 17.80
CA PHE A 213 8.72 7.22 16.64
C PHE A 213 7.75 6.68 15.59
N PRO A 214 7.61 7.32 14.41
CA PRO A 214 6.59 6.98 13.41
C PRO A 214 6.62 5.50 12.97
N HIS A 215 7.82 4.93 12.78
CA HIS A 215 8.01 3.52 12.39
C HIS A 215 8.52 2.64 13.53
N GLY A 216 8.33 3.09 14.77
CA GLY A 216 8.66 2.32 15.96
C GLY A 216 10.08 2.49 16.48
N SER A 217 10.30 1.94 17.66
CA SER A 217 11.60 1.91 18.34
C SER A 217 12.06 0.47 18.54
N THR A 218 13.36 0.25 18.40
CA THR A 218 13.99 -1.05 18.68
C THR A 218 14.32 -1.25 20.16
N LEU A 219 14.16 -0.21 20.99
CA LEU A 219 14.43 -0.29 22.41
C LEU A 219 13.36 -1.12 23.14
N PRO A 220 13.74 -1.85 24.20
CA PRO A 220 12.79 -2.62 25.00
C PRO A 220 11.71 -1.72 25.62
N GLN A 221 10.48 -2.15 25.54
CA GLN A 221 9.30 -1.44 26.06
C GLN A 221 8.49 -2.39 26.95
N LYS A 222 7.90 -1.84 28.00
CA LYS A 222 6.93 -2.50 28.86
C LYS A 222 5.81 -1.52 29.15
N LEU A 223 4.59 -1.91 28.86
CA LEU A 223 3.39 -1.08 29.06
C LEU A 223 3.19 -0.75 30.54
N GLN A 224 2.96 0.51 30.83
CA GLN A 224 2.67 1.01 32.17
C GLN A 224 1.35 1.80 32.17
N LYS A 225 0.71 1.93 33.32
CA LYS A 225 -0.48 2.79 33.46
C LYS A 225 -0.13 4.25 33.12
N GLY A 226 -0.99 4.85 32.30
CA GLY A 226 -0.80 6.20 31.78
C GLY A 226 0.00 6.27 30.47
N ASP A 227 0.54 5.15 29.99
CA ASP A 227 1.23 5.12 28.70
C ASP A 227 0.27 5.27 27.52
N ILE A 228 0.70 6.06 26.55
CA ILE A 228 0.15 6.00 25.19
C ILE A 228 0.39 4.60 24.63
N VAL A 229 -0.62 4.05 23.97
CA VAL A 229 -0.53 2.86 23.09
C VAL A 229 -0.84 3.32 21.68
N LEU A 230 0.18 3.49 20.86
CA LEU A 230 0.05 3.73 19.44
C LEU A 230 0.22 2.40 18.71
N MET A 231 -0.80 1.97 18.01
CA MET A 231 -0.82 0.71 17.26
C MET A 231 -1.25 0.97 15.81
N ASP A 232 -0.45 0.47 14.89
CA ASP A 232 -0.59 0.63 13.44
C ASP A 232 -0.61 -0.77 12.81
N ALA A 233 -1.76 -1.15 12.23
CA ALA A 233 -1.98 -2.51 11.73
C ALA A 233 -2.67 -2.53 10.38
N GLY A 234 -2.40 -3.62 9.68
CA GLY A 234 -3.09 -3.96 8.46
C GLY A 234 -3.21 -5.46 8.23
N CYS A 235 -4.14 -5.82 7.38
CA CYS A 235 -4.25 -7.17 6.86
C CYS A 235 -4.44 -7.15 5.34
N GLY A 236 -4.33 -8.32 4.71
CA GLY A 236 -4.59 -8.51 3.29
C GLY A 236 -5.79 -9.41 3.04
N VAL A 237 -6.69 -8.99 2.14
CA VAL A 237 -7.81 -9.80 1.64
C VAL A 237 -7.68 -9.87 0.12
N GLU A 238 -7.47 -11.08 -0.41
CA GLU A 238 -7.20 -11.29 -1.84
C GLU A 238 -6.09 -10.34 -2.39
N GLY A 239 -5.06 -10.08 -1.56
CA GLY A 239 -3.95 -9.18 -1.87
C GLY A 239 -4.18 -7.71 -1.54
N TYR A 240 -5.43 -7.24 -1.41
CA TYR A 240 -5.77 -5.85 -1.08
C TYR A 240 -5.63 -5.59 0.41
N ARG A 241 -5.07 -4.42 0.75
CA ARG A 241 -4.63 -4.09 2.10
C ARG A 241 -5.51 -3.07 2.80
N SER A 242 -5.52 -3.15 4.12
CA SER A 242 -5.89 -2.08 5.04
C SER A 242 -4.64 -1.50 5.70
N ASP A 243 -4.78 -0.27 6.19
CA ASP A 243 -3.78 0.43 7.00
C ASP A 243 -4.50 1.32 7.99
N ILE A 244 -4.36 1.04 9.29
CA ILE A 244 -5.13 1.69 10.34
C ILE A 244 -4.27 1.91 11.56
N THR A 245 -4.14 3.16 11.99
CA THR A 245 -3.54 3.48 13.29
C THR A 245 -4.59 3.92 14.28
N ARG A 246 -4.47 3.42 15.50
CA ARG A 246 -5.21 3.89 16.68
C ARG A 246 -4.25 4.28 17.78
N THR A 247 -4.58 5.37 18.46
CA THR A 247 -3.85 5.83 19.65
C THR A 247 -4.82 5.94 20.82
N LEU A 248 -4.51 5.25 21.89
CA LEU A 248 -5.26 5.25 23.17
C LEU A 248 -4.29 5.36 24.36
N VAL A 249 -4.81 5.43 25.57
CA VAL A 249 -4.01 5.37 26.80
C VAL A 249 -4.37 4.13 27.60
N PHE A 250 -3.36 3.44 28.12
CA PHE A 250 -3.57 2.33 29.06
C PHE A 250 -3.85 2.88 30.46
N GLY A 251 -5.12 3.01 30.79
CA GLY A 251 -5.62 3.65 32.00
C GLY A 251 -6.26 5.03 31.70
N GLU A 252 -6.12 5.98 32.62
CA GLU A 252 -6.71 7.31 32.47
C GLU A 252 -5.76 8.25 31.71
N PRO A 253 -6.22 8.87 30.60
CA PRO A 253 -5.42 9.88 29.89
C PRO A 253 -5.22 11.13 30.72
N SER A 254 -4.04 11.72 30.63
CA SER A 254 -3.77 13.07 31.16
C SER A 254 -4.42 14.16 30.28
N ASP A 255 -4.56 15.36 30.78
CA ASP A 255 -5.08 16.50 30.01
C ASP A 255 -4.19 16.82 28.81
N ARG A 256 -2.86 16.65 28.98
CA ARG A 256 -1.90 16.82 27.86
C ARG A 256 -2.08 15.79 26.75
N GLN A 257 -2.35 14.53 27.10
CA GLN A 257 -2.61 13.47 26.11
C GLN A 257 -3.92 13.72 25.38
N ARG A 258 -4.97 14.15 26.08
CA ARG A 258 -6.24 14.55 25.45
C ARG A 258 -6.09 15.76 24.53
N GLU A 259 -5.35 16.79 24.96
CA GLU A 259 -5.07 17.98 24.14
C GLU A 259 -4.40 17.58 22.81
N ILE A 260 -3.29 16.84 22.86
CA ILE A 260 -2.53 16.44 21.67
C ILE A 260 -3.36 15.51 20.77
N TRP A 261 -4.07 14.56 21.36
CA TRP A 261 -4.96 13.67 20.61
C TRP A 261 -6.05 14.45 19.88
N ASN A 262 -6.65 15.45 20.52
CA ASN A 262 -7.68 16.28 19.91
C ASN A 262 -7.13 17.17 18.78
N ILE A 263 -5.90 17.64 18.86
CA ILE A 263 -5.24 18.38 17.77
C ILE A 263 -5.05 17.44 16.58
N GLU A 264 -4.53 16.24 16.82
CA GLU A 264 -4.31 15.22 15.79
C GLU A 264 -5.62 14.81 15.13
N ARG A 265 -6.68 14.58 15.91
CA ARG A 265 -8.02 14.28 15.39
C ARG A 265 -8.53 15.36 14.44
N LYS A 266 -8.35 16.64 14.81
CA LYS A 266 -8.72 17.78 13.96
C LYS A 266 -7.87 17.83 12.68
N ALA A 267 -6.60 17.43 12.75
CA ALA A 267 -5.74 17.38 11.55
C ALA A 267 -6.21 16.31 10.57
N GLN A 268 -6.57 15.10 11.05
CA GLN A 268 -7.17 14.05 10.24
C GLN A 268 -8.52 14.52 9.63
N ASP A 269 -9.39 15.14 10.42
CA ASP A 269 -10.66 15.69 9.90
C ASP A 269 -10.45 16.75 8.82
N ALA A 270 -9.43 17.60 8.96
CA ALA A 270 -9.12 18.64 7.99
C ALA A 270 -8.59 18.04 6.67
N ALA A 271 -7.74 17.01 6.76
CA ALA A 271 -7.27 16.28 5.58
C ALA A 271 -8.43 15.60 4.85
N PHE A 272 -9.27 14.87 5.57
CA PHE A 272 -10.46 14.23 5.01
C PHE A 272 -11.39 15.25 4.33
N ALA A 273 -11.69 16.36 4.98
CA ALA A 273 -12.55 17.40 4.42
C ALA A 273 -11.96 18.06 3.15
N ALA A 274 -10.62 18.16 3.07
CA ALA A 274 -9.93 18.71 1.91
C ALA A 274 -9.82 17.73 0.74
N ALA A 275 -10.02 16.42 0.95
CA ALA A 275 -9.85 15.38 -0.06
C ALA A 275 -11.01 15.32 -1.07
N GLN A 276 -11.42 16.46 -1.65
CA GLN A 276 -12.49 16.56 -2.61
C GLN A 276 -12.04 16.20 -4.04
N VAL A 277 -12.98 15.78 -4.88
CA VAL A 277 -12.73 15.54 -6.31
C VAL A 277 -12.12 16.78 -6.96
N GLY A 278 -11.00 16.62 -7.64
CA GLY A 278 -10.25 17.69 -8.31
C GLY A 278 -9.34 18.53 -7.41
N ALA A 279 -9.38 18.35 -6.08
CA ALA A 279 -8.38 18.90 -5.17
C ALA A 279 -7.00 18.29 -5.45
N THR A 280 -5.91 19.01 -5.20
CA THR A 280 -4.56 18.45 -5.34
C THR A 280 -4.14 17.66 -4.11
N CYS A 281 -3.32 16.63 -4.28
CA CYS A 281 -2.77 15.85 -3.15
C CYS A 281 -2.05 16.76 -2.14
N GLU A 282 -1.33 17.80 -2.61
CA GLU A 282 -0.66 18.77 -1.72
C GLU A 282 -1.65 19.60 -0.89
N SER A 283 -2.86 19.88 -1.40
CA SER A 283 -3.85 20.66 -0.65
C SER A 283 -4.41 19.88 0.54
N VAL A 284 -4.47 18.56 0.46
CA VAL A 284 -4.85 17.68 1.56
C VAL A 284 -3.77 17.69 2.65
N ASP A 285 -2.49 17.53 2.27
CA ASP A 285 -1.35 17.65 3.20
C ASP A 285 -1.31 19.03 3.88
N ALA A 286 -1.54 20.10 3.11
CA ALA A 286 -1.55 21.46 3.64
C ALA A 286 -2.66 21.68 4.67
N ALA A 287 -3.84 21.06 4.50
CA ALA A 287 -4.96 21.18 5.44
C ALA A 287 -4.62 20.55 6.80
N ALA A 288 -4.07 19.35 6.85
CA ALA A 288 -3.63 18.72 8.10
C ALA A 288 -2.52 19.52 8.78
N ARG A 289 -1.47 19.90 8.01
CA ARG A 289 -0.33 20.70 8.54
C ARG A 289 -0.77 22.04 9.11
N LYS A 290 -1.77 22.68 8.49
CA LYS A 290 -2.30 23.94 8.99
C LYS A 290 -2.86 23.81 10.40
N VAL A 291 -3.64 22.77 10.69
CA VAL A 291 -4.21 22.52 12.02
C VAL A 291 -3.10 22.37 13.06
N ILE A 292 -2.08 21.58 12.76
CA ILE A 292 -0.95 21.31 13.65
C ILE A 292 -0.13 22.60 13.87
N THR A 293 0.08 23.39 12.82
CA THR A 293 0.83 24.66 12.90
C THR A 293 0.06 25.73 13.68
N ASP A 294 -1.25 25.85 13.46
CA ASP A 294 -2.11 26.79 14.18
C ASP A 294 -2.17 26.45 15.68
N ALA A 295 -1.95 25.19 16.05
CA ALA A 295 -1.83 24.73 17.43
C ALA A 295 -0.43 24.97 18.04
N GLY A 296 0.50 25.56 17.29
CA GLY A 296 1.84 25.92 17.78
C GLY A 296 2.92 24.85 17.57
N PHE A 297 2.66 23.83 16.74
CA PHE A 297 3.60 22.76 16.42
C PHE A 297 4.14 22.88 14.98
N GLY A 298 5.34 22.38 14.76
CA GLY A 298 6.00 22.55 13.46
C GLY A 298 6.68 23.91 13.33
N PRO A 299 6.65 24.59 12.18
CA PRO A 299 6.03 24.25 10.89
C PRO A 299 6.80 23.20 10.06
N ASP A 300 6.29 22.93 8.88
CA ASP A 300 6.89 22.00 7.92
C ASP A 300 7.02 20.59 8.48
N TYR A 301 8.22 20.00 8.42
CA TYR A 301 8.56 18.70 9.00
C TYR A 301 9.27 18.80 10.36
N ARG A 302 9.27 19.99 10.96
CA ARG A 302 9.89 20.20 12.27
C ARG A 302 9.07 19.55 13.38
N VAL A 303 9.77 18.94 14.31
CA VAL A 303 9.19 18.37 15.52
C VAL A 303 9.54 19.28 16.74
N PRO A 304 8.62 19.42 17.70
CA PRO A 304 7.28 18.82 17.77
C PRO A 304 6.37 19.25 16.61
N GLY A 305 5.74 18.27 15.94
CA GLY A 305 4.89 18.52 14.77
C GLY A 305 4.69 17.28 13.90
N LEU A 306 4.27 17.47 12.65
CA LEU A 306 4.07 16.40 11.66
C LEU A 306 5.35 16.10 10.86
N PRO A 307 6.06 15.00 11.18
CA PRO A 307 7.38 14.72 10.60
C PRO A 307 7.38 14.09 9.21
N HIS A 308 6.22 13.64 8.72
CA HIS A 308 6.08 12.93 7.44
C HIS A 308 4.90 13.46 6.61
N ARG A 309 4.59 12.86 5.49
CA ARG A 309 3.42 13.15 4.65
C ARG A 309 2.11 12.83 5.40
N THR A 310 1.02 13.46 4.99
CA THR A 310 -0.30 13.25 5.60
C THR A 310 -0.92 11.91 5.21
N GLY A 311 -0.51 11.32 4.09
CA GLY A 311 -0.99 10.02 3.66
C GLY A 311 -0.35 9.53 2.36
N HIS A 312 -0.68 8.31 1.98
CA HIS A 312 -0.18 7.65 0.77
C HIS A 312 -1.30 6.86 0.08
N GLY A 313 -1.12 6.57 -1.20
CA GLY A 313 -1.99 5.63 -1.90
C GLY A 313 -1.87 4.23 -1.31
N ILE A 314 -2.97 3.48 -1.34
CA ILE A 314 -3.05 2.12 -0.80
C ILE A 314 -3.88 1.23 -1.73
N GLY A 315 -3.55 -0.06 -1.78
CA GLY A 315 -4.27 -1.06 -2.58
C GLY A 315 -3.69 -2.46 -2.40
N LEU A 316 -3.01 -2.99 -3.40
CA LEU A 316 -2.27 -4.25 -3.32
C LEU A 316 -1.00 -4.11 -2.48
N ASP A 317 -0.36 -2.95 -2.52
CA ASP A 317 0.73 -2.60 -1.62
C ASP A 317 0.19 -1.65 -0.54
N GLY A 318 0.77 -1.71 0.67
CA GLY A 318 0.48 -0.75 1.73
C GLY A 318 0.75 0.67 1.26
N HIS A 319 1.88 0.87 0.59
CA HIS A 319 2.20 2.15 -0.05
C HIS A 319 2.16 2.02 -1.57
N GLU A 320 1.24 2.73 -2.20
CA GLU A 320 1.11 2.86 -3.65
C GLU A 320 1.22 4.33 -4.10
N TRP A 321 1.42 4.54 -5.37
CA TRP A 321 1.30 5.84 -5.99
C TRP A 321 -0.19 6.28 -5.96
N THR A 322 -0.54 7.50 -5.51
CA THR A 322 0.30 8.66 -5.27
C THR A 322 0.22 9.08 -3.79
N ASN A 323 1.01 10.08 -3.35
CA ASN A 323 1.07 10.49 -1.94
C ASN A 323 0.35 11.82 -1.69
N LEU A 324 -0.28 11.95 -0.53
CA LEU A 324 -0.80 13.21 0.01
C LEU A 324 0.35 13.97 0.68
N VAL A 325 1.07 14.76 -0.12
CA VAL A 325 2.33 15.39 0.29
C VAL A 325 2.53 16.72 -0.44
N ARG A 326 3.22 17.64 0.19
CA ARG A 326 3.62 18.93 -0.42
C ARG A 326 4.28 18.73 -1.77
N GLY A 327 3.91 19.58 -2.75
CA GLY A 327 4.44 19.57 -4.11
C GLY A 327 3.80 18.54 -5.05
N ASN A 328 2.91 17.68 -4.53
CA ASN A 328 2.17 16.75 -5.38
C ASN A 328 0.89 17.39 -5.91
N THR A 329 0.92 17.82 -7.17
CA THR A 329 -0.19 18.50 -7.85
C THR A 329 -1.18 17.54 -8.52
N THR A 330 -1.02 16.22 -8.35
CA THR A 330 -1.98 15.22 -8.85
C THR A 330 -3.35 15.52 -8.26
N LYS A 331 -4.35 15.58 -9.15
CA LYS A 331 -5.74 15.83 -8.75
C LYS A 331 -6.41 14.55 -8.31
N LEU A 332 -7.14 14.62 -7.22
CA LEU A 332 -7.95 13.53 -6.71
C LEU A 332 -9.10 13.21 -7.68
N ALA A 333 -9.30 11.92 -7.92
CA ALA A 333 -10.34 11.40 -8.80
C ALA A 333 -11.09 10.24 -8.13
N PRO A 334 -12.36 10.00 -8.51
CA PRO A 334 -13.12 8.86 -8.01
C PRO A 334 -12.39 7.53 -8.21
N GLY A 335 -12.41 6.66 -7.19
CA GLY A 335 -11.68 5.39 -7.15
C GLY A 335 -10.26 5.48 -6.58
N MET A 336 -9.69 6.66 -6.36
CA MET A 336 -8.43 6.78 -5.63
C MET A 336 -8.63 6.43 -4.16
N CYS A 337 -7.68 5.66 -3.60
CA CYS A 337 -7.67 5.26 -2.19
C CYS A 337 -6.38 5.72 -1.53
N PHE A 338 -6.50 6.20 -0.29
CA PHE A 338 -5.37 6.74 0.49
C PHE A 338 -5.48 6.34 1.96
N SER A 339 -4.34 6.28 2.65
CA SER A 339 -4.32 6.52 4.09
C SER A 339 -4.57 8.01 4.37
N ASP A 340 -5.20 8.30 5.50
CA ASP A 340 -5.29 9.64 6.10
C ASP A 340 -4.73 9.53 7.51
N GLU A 341 -3.41 9.84 7.64
CA GLU A 341 -2.57 9.45 8.77
C GLU A 341 -1.67 10.59 9.29
N PRO A 342 -2.15 11.81 9.47
CA PRO A 342 -1.30 12.81 10.08
C PRO A 342 -0.80 12.32 11.45
N MET A 343 0.33 12.87 11.91
CA MET A 343 0.93 12.49 13.17
C MET A 343 1.47 13.71 13.91
N LEU A 344 1.23 13.79 15.19
CA LEU A 344 1.87 14.78 16.05
C LEU A 344 2.93 14.09 16.92
N THR A 345 4.20 14.33 16.57
CA THR A 345 5.38 13.76 17.26
C THR A 345 5.98 14.74 18.24
N ILE A 346 6.17 14.33 19.50
CA ILE A 346 6.84 15.11 20.57
C ILE A 346 7.92 14.21 21.19
N TYR A 347 9.13 14.22 20.64
CA TYR A 347 10.23 13.41 21.17
C TYR A 347 10.47 13.70 22.65
N GLY A 348 10.58 12.64 23.45
CA GLY A 348 10.75 12.72 24.90
C GLY A 348 9.46 12.72 25.70
N GLU A 349 8.31 13.05 25.05
CA GLU A 349 6.98 12.93 25.64
C GLU A 349 6.26 11.69 25.06
N PHE A 350 5.61 11.84 23.91
CA PHE A 350 4.87 10.82 23.18
C PHE A 350 4.53 11.30 21.75
N GLY A 351 3.94 10.43 20.94
CA GLY A 351 3.33 10.77 19.66
C GLY A 351 1.90 10.25 19.59
N VAL A 352 1.09 10.92 18.78
CA VAL A 352 -0.28 10.51 18.43
C VAL A 352 -0.40 10.44 16.92
N ARG A 353 -0.85 9.31 16.39
CA ARG A 353 -1.30 9.13 15.02
C ARG A 353 -2.69 8.54 15.01
N LEU A 354 -3.56 9.11 14.23
CA LEU A 354 -4.88 8.58 13.91
C LEU A 354 -4.93 8.34 12.41
N GLU A 355 -5.21 7.12 12.02
CA GLU A 355 -5.18 6.73 10.63
C GLU A 355 -6.39 5.88 10.27
N ASP A 356 -7.01 6.27 9.19
CA ASP A 356 -8.03 5.47 8.52
C ASP A 356 -7.78 5.49 7.01
N CYS A 357 -8.08 4.39 6.34
CA CYS A 357 -8.12 4.41 4.88
C CYS A 357 -9.37 5.11 4.39
N MET A 358 -9.22 5.96 3.36
CA MET A 358 -10.33 6.62 2.67
C MET A 358 -10.28 6.35 1.17
N TYR A 359 -11.41 6.50 0.50
CA TYR A 359 -11.50 6.48 -0.96
C TYR A 359 -12.34 7.64 -1.47
N ILE A 360 -12.02 8.09 -2.68
CA ILE A 360 -12.71 9.20 -3.33
C ILE A 360 -13.90 8.65 -4.13
N THR A 361 -15.08 9.21 -3.94
CA THR A 361 -16.29 8.94 -4.73
C THR A 361 -16.63 10.17 -5.56
N GLU A 362 -17.62 10.06 -6.44
CA GLU A 362 -18.15 11.21 -7.20
C GLU A 362 -18.66 12.34 -6.28
N ASP A 363 -19.14 11.98 -5.08
CA ASP A 363 -19.69 12.90 -4.09
C ASP A 363 -18.64 13.40 -3.06
N GLY A 364 -17.36 13.02 -3.21
CA GLY A 364 -16.26 13.34 -2.29
C GLY A 364 -15.70 12.14 -1.54
N PRO A 365 -14.88 12.35 -0.49
CA PRO A 365 -14.20 11.28 0.21
C PRO A 365 -15.14 10.46 1.09
N ARG A 366 -14.83 9.17 1.26
CA ARG A 366 -15.47 8.26 2.22
C ARG A 366 -14.41 7.47 2.98
N MET A 367 -14.58 7.33 4.28
CA MET A 367 -13.76 6.43 5.09
C MET A 367 -14.22 4.99 4.96
N PHE A 368 -13.28 4.04 4.96
CA PHE A 368 -13.58 2.61 5.07
C PHE A 368 -14.02 2.24 6.49
N THR A 369 -13.57 2.98 7.49
CA THR A 369 -13.80 2.71 8.91
C THR A 369 -14.39 3.92 9.62
N LYS A 370 -15.01 3.68 10.76
CA LYS A 370 -15.32 4.77 11.69
C LYS A 370 -14.03 5.30 12.30
N GLN A 371 -13.82 6.59 12.18
CA GLN A 371 -12.73 7.28 12.85
C GLN A 371 -12.91 7.22 14.37
N SER A 372 -11.80 7.25 15.13
CA SER A 372 -11.84 7.27 16.60
C SER A 372 -12.61 8.49 17.13
N PRO A 373 -13.65 8.32 17.94
CA PRO A 373 -14.38 9.47 18.49
C PRO A 373 -13.65 10.19 19.64
N SER A 374 -12.87 9.48 20.43
CA SER A 374 -12.04 10.04 21.52
C SER A 374 -10.88 9.10 21.85
N ILE A 375 -9.93 9.60 22.64
CA ILE A 375 -8.80 8.80 23.13
C ILE A 375 -9.24 7.64 24.04
N GLU A 376 -10.39 7.77 24.69
CA GLU A 376 -11.00 6.75 25.56
C GLU A 376 -11.82 5.72 24.76
N GLN A 377 -12.27 6.08 23.56
CA GLN A 377 -13.13 5.25 22.72
C GLN A 377 -12.52 5.12 21.30
N PRO A 378 -11.43 4.36 21.15
CA PRO A 378 -10.68 4.32 19.89
C PRO A 378 -11.42 3.66 18.71
N PHE A 379 -12.56 2.98 18.97
CA PHE A 379 -13.28 2.21 17.93
C PHE A 379 -14.72 2.69 17.66
N GLY A 380 -15.23 3.64 18.40
CA GLY A 380 -16.57 4.20 18.20
C GLY A 380 -17.71 3.36 18.77
#